data_b64d4e3c5811b73147f100eaee6e494b
#
_entry.id   b64d4e3c5811b73147f100eaee6e494b
#
_cell.length_a   1.000
_cell.length_b   1.000
_cell.length_c   1.000
_cell.angle_alpha   90.00
_cell.angle_beta   90.00
_cell.angle_gamma   90.00
#
_symmetry.space_group_name_H-M   'P 1'
#
loop_
_entity.id
_entity.type
_entity.pdbx_description
1 polymer ?
#
loop_
_entity_poly.entity_id
_entity_poly.type
_entity_poly.pdbx_seq_one_letter_code
_entity_poly.pdbx_strand_id
1 'polypeptide(L)'
;MNAVQIICFFYNEETLARFFVQHYAWADEILAVVSCSTDRTREVLEAAPNVRIRDFEFPAGMDDQIKTDTVNALLTEPSRFHWKIVVDADEFIWPRGGLSPERYFASVPQSVTVLEARMRNVFRHHSEGDLDINKPPVLQRRFGDPDFNSMENIGYQKPIIIRSGCGVLLGLGNHTQTQGVFDHSFWFDGTHWQNADPSFAVLRRTRDRRDRQSERNLQNNYGVQNHCVTEEQILEFCESRRNCPEIVYA
;
A
#
# COMPACT_ATOMS: atom_id res chain seq x y z
N MET A 1 -11.86 0.44 22.68
CA MET A 1 -10.99 0.93 21.58
C MET A 1 -11.15 0.02 20.38
N ASN A 2 -11.19 0.59 19.18
CA ASN A 2 -11.23 -0.21 17.94
C ASN A 2 -9.80 -0.60 17.57
N ALA A 3 -9.34 -1.78 18.00
CA ALA A 3 -8.02 -2.27 17.67
C ALA A 3 -7.86 -2.50 16.16
N VAL A 4 -6.72 -2.08 15.59
CA VAL A 4 -6.46 -2.08 14.16
C VAL A 4 -5.20 -2.88 13.83
N GLN A 5 -5.30 -3.76 12.83
CA GLN A 5 -4.18 -4.49 12.25
C GLN A 5 -3.93 -4.00 10.82
N ILE A 6 -2.69 -3.68 10.50
CA ILE A 6 -2.23 -3.46 9.12
C ILE A 6 -1.65 -4.77 8.59
N ILE A 7 -2.00 -5.17 7.38
CA ILE A 7 -1.47 -6.35 6.69
C ILE A 7 -0.74 -5.87 5.44
N CYS A 8 0.55 -6.20 5.32
CA CYS A 8 1.36 -5.76 4.19
C CYS A 8 2.38 -6.84 3.80
N PHE A 9 2.57 -7.01 2.47
CA PHE A 9 3.62 -7.86 1.92
C PHE A 9 4.89 -7.06 1.64
N PHE A 10 6.05 -7.60 2.04
CA PHE A 10 7.35 -6.99 1.84
C PHE A 10 8.30 -7.91 1.07
N TYR A 11 9.02 -7.33 0.12
CA TYR A 11 10.15 -7.94 -0.57
C TYR A 11 11.11 -6.86 -1.05
N ASN A 12 12.33 -6.83 -0.51
CA ASN A 12 13.36 -5.86 -0.86
C ASN A 12 12.86 -4.40 -0.83
N GLU A 13 12.26 -4.01 0.29
CA GLU A 13 11.64 -2.70 0.49
C GLU A 13 12.30 -1.94 1.66
N GLU A 14 13.62 -2.07 1.87
CA GLU A 14 14.30 -1.50 3.05
C GLU A 14 13.92 -0.02 3.28
N THR A 15 13.97 0.81 2.25
CA THR A 15 13.66 2.24 2.35
C THR A 15 12.19 2.47 2.67
N LEU A 16 11.29 1.78 1.95
CA LEU A 16 9.84 1.93 2.18
C LEU A 16 9.43 1.34 3.51
N ALA A 17 10.03 0.24 3.95
CA ALA A 17 9.74 -0.35 5.26
C ALA A 17 10.01 0.64 6.40
N ARG A 18 11.09 1.46 6.31
CA ARG A 18 11.38 2.51 7.30
C ARG A 18 10.28 3.56 7.37
N PHE A 19 9.83 4.05 6.22
CA PHE A 19 8.71 4.99 6.16
C PHE A 19 7.40 4.34 6.59
N PHE A 20 7.19 3.08 6.22
CA PHE A 20 5.98 2.32 6.53
C PHE A 20 5.78 2.16 8.03
N VAL A 21 6.79 1.68 8.76
CA VAL A 21 6.68 1.49 10.21
C VAL A 21 6.52 2.82 10.96
N GLN A 22 7.14 3.89 10.47
CA GLN A 22 6.96 5.23 11.02
C GLN A 22 5.52 5.73 10.80
N HIS A 23 4.99 5.59 9.59
CA HIS A 23 3.65 6.06 9.22
C HIS A 23 2.54 5.31 9.95
N TYR A 24 2.67 3.98 10.06
CA TYR A 24 1.69 3.10 10.70
C TYR A 24 2.00 2.80 12.17
N ALA A 25 2.84 3.60 12.83
CA ALA A 25 3.12 3.46 14.27
C ALA A 25 1.89 3.57 15.16
N TRP A 26 0.80 4.15 14.65
CA TRP A 26 -0.49 4.26 15.35
C TRP A 26 -1.30 2.95 15.37
N ALA A 27 -0.98 1.96 14.52
CA ALA A 27 -1.67 0.68 14.49
C ALA A 27 -1.30 -0.18 15.70
N ASP A 28 -2.27 -0.96 16.20
CA ASP A 28 -2.01 -1.90 17.29
C ASP A 28 -1.09 -3.07 16.87
N GLU A 29 -1.12 -3.41 15.60
CA GLU A 29 -0.20 -4.40 15.00
C GLU A 29 -0.02 -4.13 13.50
N ILE A 30 1.22 -4.26 13.03
CA ILE A 30 1.58 -4.42 11.62
C ILE A 30 1.94 -5.88 11.40
N LEU A 31 1.10 -6.63 10.69
CA LEU A 31 1.44 -7.96 10.20
C LEU A 31 2.22 -7.85 8.91
N ALA A 32 3.53 -7.94 9.02
CA ALA A 32 4.44 -7.91 7.89
C ALA A 32 4.63 -9.34 7.33
N VAL A 33 4.11 -9.59 6.14
CA VAL A 33 4.32 -10.84 5.40
C VAL A 33 5.59 -10.68 4.57
N VAL A 34 6.69 -11.29 5.00
CA VAL A 34 8.01 -11.10 4.38
C VAL A 34 8.34 -12.27 3.46
N SER A 35 8.57 -11.97 2.18
CA SER A 35 8.85 -12.97 1.17
C SER A 35 10.32 -12.92 0.73
N CYS A 36 11.18 -13.69 1.40
CA CYS A 36 12.58 -13.95 1.01
C CYS A 36 13.39 -12.69 0.68
N SER A 37 13.21 -11.58 1.41
CA SER A 37 13.98 -10.35 1.23
C SER A 37 15.48 -10.60 1.44
N THR A 38 16.30 -10.03 0.56
CA THR A 38 17.77 -10.14 0.57
C THR A 38 18.46 -8.86 1.01
N ASP A 39 17.71 -7.78 1.20
CA ASP A 39 18.15 -6.51 1.76
C ASP A 39 17.85 -6.42 3.28
N ARG A 40 17.94 -5.24 3.86
CA ARG A 40 17.69 -5.03 5.29
C ARG A 40 16.21 -4.84 5.66
N THR A 41 15.27 -5.15 4.76
CA THR A 41 13.82 -5.04 5.02
C THR A 41 13.43 -5.72 6.33
N ARG A 42 13.87 -6.96 6.52
CA ARG A 42 13.57 -7.74 7.74
C ARG A 42 14.08 -7.05 9.01
N GLU A 43 15.33 -6.61 9.02
CA GLU A 43 15.93 -5.92 10.17
C GLU A 43 15.15 -4.66 10.56
N VAL A 44 14.72 -3.89 9.56
CA VAL A 44 13.92 -2.69 9.77
C VAL A 44 12.57 -3.02 10.40
N LEU A 45 11.92 -4.07 9.93
CA LEU A 45 10.62 -4.51 10.44
C LEU A 45 10.73 -5.06 11.87
N GLU A 46 11.75 -5.88 12.15
CA GLU A 46 12.00 -6.46 13.49
C GLU A 46 12.31 -5.39 14.56
N ALA A 47 12.88 -4.26 14.16
CA ALA A 47 13.17 -3.16 15.06
C ALA A 47 11.92 -2.37 15.51
N ALA A 48 10.78 -2.51 14.84
CA ALA A 48 9.57 -1.77 15.17
C ALA A 48 8.70 -2.55 16.18
N PRO A 49 8.29 -1.94 17.31
CA PRO A 49 7.68 -2.67 18.44
C PRO A 49 6.28 -3.22 18.17
N ASN A 50 5.56 -2.66 17.20
CA ASN A 50 4.22 -3.10 16.82
C ASN A 50 4.21 -3.99 15.57
N VAL A 51 5.36 -4.43 15.09
CA VAL A 51 5.47 -5.33 13.93
C VAL A 51 5.52 -6.79 14.39
N ARG A 52 4.70 -7.61 13.74
CA ARG A 52 4.77 -9.06 13.78
C ARG A 52 5.10 -9.58 12.38
N ILE A 53 6.21 -10.30 12.26
CA ILE A 53 6.63 -10.89 10.99
C ILE A 53 5.96 -12.26 10.80
N ARG A 54 5.51 -12.51 9.56
CA ARG A 54 5.13 -13.81 9.05
C ARG A 54 5.96 -14.12 7.81
N ASP A 55 6.76 -15.14 7.88
CA ASP A 55 7.50 -15.62 6.72
C ASP A 55 6.57 -16.20 5.68
N PHE A 56 6.84 -15.92 4.43
CA PHE A 56 6.07 -16.39 3.30
C PHE A 56 6.97 -16.60 2.07
N GLU A 57 6.74 -17.66 1.34
CA GLU A 57 7.47 -17.97 0.12
C GLU A 57 6.48 -18.27 -1.01
N PHE A 58 6.67 -17.61 -2.14
CA PHE A 58 5.94 -17.94 -3.35
C PHE A 58 6.56 -19.17 -4.01
N PRO A 59 5.78 -20.25 -4.27
CA PRO A 59 6.34 -21.51 -4.76
C PRO A 59 7.05 -21.43 -6.12
N ALA A 60 6.65 -20.48 -6.96
CA ALA A 60 7.15 -20.34 -8.33
C ALA A 60 7.24 -18.87 -8.77
N GLY A 61 7.81 -18.04 -7.90
CA GLY A 61 7.87 -16.58 -8.13
C GLY A 61 6.61 -15.85 -7.66
N MET A 62 6.65 -14.53 -7.70
CA MET A 62 5.55 -13.65 -7.28
C MET A 62 4.29 -13.94 -8.10
N ASP A 63 3.21 -14.27 -7.42
CA ASP A 63 1.93 -14.61 -8.01
C ASP A 63 0.80 -13.83 -7.32
N ASP A 64 0.11 -13.00 -8.10
CA ASP A 64 -0.91 -12.10 -7.57
C ASP A 64 -2.14 -12.87 -7.05
N GLN A 65 -2.46 -14.04 -7.60
CA GLN A 65 -3.55 -14.88 -7.10
C GLN A 65 -3.16 -15.47 -5.74
N ILE A 66 -1.95 -16.02 -5.62
CA ILE A 66 -1.45 -16.57 -4.34
C ILE A 66 -1.37 -15.47 -3.28
N LYS A 67 -0.92 -14.27 -3.64
CA LYS A 67 -0.93 -13.11 -2.75
C LYS A 67 -2.34 -12.79 -2.28
N THR A 68 -3.31 -12.73 -3.20
CA THR A 68 -4.71 -12.44 -2.90
C THR A 68 -5.34 -13.50 -2.01
N ASP A 69 -5.11 -14.78 -2.31
CA ASP A 69 -5.62 -15.90 -1.51
C ASP A 69 -5.05 -15.86 -0.08
N THR A 70 -3.76 -15.53 0.06
CA THR A 70 -3.10 -15.38 1.36
C THR A 70 -3.68 -14.19 2.14
N VAL A 71 -3.89 -13.05 1.49
CA VAL A 71 -4.56 -11.88 2.11
C VAL A 71 -5.94 -12.28 2.61
N ASN A 72 -6.73 -12.96 1.80
CA ASN A 72 -8.08 -13.36 2.15
C ASN A 72 -8.11 -14.38 3.30
N ALA A 73 -7.15 -15.28 3.35
CA ALA A 73 -6.97 -16.18 4.51
C ALA A 73 -6.68 -15.36 5.79
N LEU A 74 -5.78 -14.36 5.71
CA LEU A 74 -5.46 -13.47 6.83
C LEU A 74 -6.65 -12.61 7.26
N LEU A 75 -7.47 -12.15 6.32
CA LEU A 75 -8.70 -11.38 6.63
C LEU A 75 -9.71 -12.22 7.39
N THR A 76 -9.84 -13.51 7.06
CA THR A 76 -10.80 -14.43 7.66
C THR A 76 -10.29 -15.09 8.95
N GLU A 77 -8.99 -15.05 9.24
CA GLU A 77 -8.44 -15.54 10.50
C GLU A 77 -9.12 -14.85 11.70
N PRO A 78 -9.60 -15.62 12.71
CA PRO A 78 -10.10 -15.03 13.95
C PRO A 78 -9.06 -14.12 14.58
N SER A 79 -9.46 -12.93 15.00
CA SER A 79 -8.51 -11.98 15.58
C SER A 79 -9.16 -11.07 16.61
N ARG A 80 -8.33 -10.44 17.46
CA ARG A 80 -8.74 -9.43 18.43
C ARG A 80 -8.97 -8.04 17.80
N PHE A 81 -8.55 -7.85 16.55
CA PHE A 81 -8.63 -6.57 15.87
C PHE A 81 -10.06 -6.35 15.35
N HIS A 82 -10.55 -5.13 15.50
CA HIS A 82 -11.86 -4.74 15.00
C HIS A 82 -11.80 -4.39 13.50
N TRP A 83 -10.65 -3.89 13.07
CA TRP A 83 -10.37 -3.54 11.68
C TRP A 83 -9.07 -4.15 11.20
N LYS A 84 -9.08 -4.64 9.97
CA LYS A 84 -7.91 -5.08 9.24
C LYS A 84 -7.76 -4.20 8.00
N ILE A 85 -6.58 -3.68 7.79
CA ILE A 85 -6.25 -2.79 6.66
C ILE A 85 -5.20 -3.50 5.82
N VAL A 86 -5.49 -3.67 4.53
CA VAL A 86 -4.56 -4.30 3.58
C VAL A 86 -3.96 -3.24 2.69
N VAL A 87 -2.66 -3.02 2.78
CA VAL A 87 -1.93 -2.03 1.98
C VAL A 87 -0.66 -2.64 1.39
N ASP A 88 -0.20 -2.11 0.27
CA ASP A 88 1.12 -2.40 -0.27
C ASP A 88 2.18 -1.53 0.44
N ALA A 89 3.45 -1.93 0.40
CA ALA A 89 4.54 -1.25 1.11
C ALA A 89 4.76 0.21 0.67
N ASP A 90 4.24 0.57 -0.48
CA ASP A 90 4.28 1.90 -1.09
C ASP A 90 2.96 2.68 -0.96
N GLU A 91 2.03 2.23 -0.13
CA GLU A 91 0.75 2.88 0.12
C GLU A 91 0.71 3.46 1.54
N PHE A 92 0.49 4.76 1.65
CA PHE A 92 0.40 5.48 2.91
C PHE A 92 -0.98 6.14 3.01
N ILE A 93 -1.81 5.67 3.95
CA ILE A 93 -3.18 6.14 4.12
C ILE A 93 -3.41 6.70 5.52
N TRP A 94 -4.34 7.65 5.63
CA TRP A 94 -4.75 8.27 6.89
C TRP A 94 -6.23 8.64 6.89
N PRO A 95 -6.88 8.75 8.06
CA PRO A 95 -8.27 9.16 8.14
C PRO A 95 -8.47 10.56 7.54
N ARG A 96 -9.52 10.70 6.75
CA ARG A 96 -9.96 12.00 6.23
C ARG A 96 -10.21 13.00 7.38
N GLY A 97 -9.97 14.30 7.09
CA GLY A 97 -10.29 15.39 8.01
C GLY A 97 -9.34 15.52 9.20
N GLY A 98 -8.15 14.88 9.16
CA GLY A 98 -7.10 15.04 10.16
C GLY A 98 -7.44 14.47 11.55
N LEU A 99 -8.45 13.62 11.65
CA LEU A 99 -8.76 12.91 12.89
C LEU A 99 -7.70 11.86 13.20
N SER A 100 -7.45 11.60 14.49
CA SER A 100 -6.67 10.42 14.84
C SER A 100 -7.41 9.15 14.41
N PRO A 101 -6.69 8.08 13.99
CA PRO A 101 -7.32 6.82 13.61
C PRO A 101 -8.30 6.28 14.65
N GLU A 102 -7.95 6.37 15.91
CA GLU A 102 -8.82 5.93 17.02
C GLU A 102 -10.18 6.66 17.02
N ARG A 103 -10.15 8.00 16.92
CA ARG A 103 -11.39 8.81 16.89
C ARG A 103 -12.19 8.56 15.63
N TYR A 104 -11.50 8.40 14.53
CA TYR A 104 -12.13 8.13 13.24
C TYR A 104 -12.88 6.80 13.27
N PHE A 105 -12.23 5.71 13.66
CA PHE A 105 -12.88 4.39 13.75
C PHE A 105 -14.00 4.34 14.79
N ALA A 106 -13.92 5.15 15.84
CA ALA A 106 -15.00 5.27 16.83
C ALA A 106 -16.24 5.96 16.25
N SER A 107 -16.10 6.80 15.23
CA SER A 107 -17.21 7.50 14.56
C SER A 107 -17.88 6.67 13.47
N VAL A 108 -17.24 5.60 12.98
CA VAL A 108 -17.77 4.75 11.90
C VAL A 108 -18.94 3.91 12.42
N PRO A 109 -20.14 3.97 11.79
CA PRO A 109 -21.30 3.17 12.19
C PRO A 109 -20.98 1.67 12.23
N GLN A 110 -21.59 0.95 13.17
CA GLN A 110 -21.35 -0.49 13.30
C GLN A 110 -21.80 -1.31 12.08
N SER A 111 -22.78 -0.82 11.34
CA SER A 111 -23.25 -1.45 10.11
C SER A 111 -22.27 -1.38 8.96
N VAL A 112 -21.32 -0.42 8.99
CA VAL A 112 -20.30 -0.26 7.96
C VAL A 112 -19.23 -1.33 8.14
N THR A 113 -18.99 -2.11 7.09
CA THR A 113 -18.04 -3.22 7.12
C THR A 113 -16.81 -3.01 6.25
N VAL A 114 -16.88 -2.06 5.30
CA VAL A 114 -15.77 -1.72 4.40
C VAL A 114 -15.64 -0.22 4.30
N LEU A 115 -14.41 0.27 4.37
CA LEU A 115 -14.06 1.65 4.04
C LEU A 115 -13.07 1.67 2.88
N GLU A 116 -13.14 2.73 2.10
CA GLU A 116 -12.25 2.94 0.96
C GLU A 116 -11.01 3.73 1.37
N ALA A 117 -9.90 3.44 0.72
CA ALA A 117 -8.76 4.34 0.65
C ALA A 117 -8.73 5.02 -0.72
N ARG A 118 -8.67 6.34 -0.74
CA ARG A 118 -8.60 7.18 -1.94
C ARG A 118 -7.20 7.75 -2.06
N MET A 119 -6.38 7.07 -2.85
CA MET A 119 -4.97 7.38 -2.96
C MET A 119 -4.66 8.11 -4.26
N ARG A 120 -3.62 8.94 -4.23
CA ARG A 120 -3.06 9.60 -5.39
C ARG A 120 -1.63 9.17 -5.61
N ASN A 121 -1.22 8.97 -6.86
CA ASN A 121 0.20 8.79 -7.17
C ASN A 121 0.95 10.07 -6.84
N VAL A 122 2.06 9.92 -6.14
CA VAL A 122 2.97 11.03 -5.86
C VAL A 122 4.25 10.87 -6.67
N PHE A 123 4.81 12.01 -7.05
CA PHE A 123 6.04 12.10 -7.83
C PHE A 123 6.98 13.13 -7.19
N ARG A 124 8.28 12.93 -7.36
CA ARG A 124 9.26 13.91 -6.92
C ARG A 124 9.15 15.17 -7.78
N HIS A 125 8.63 16.24 -7.19
CA HIS A 125 8.59 17.55 -7.82
C HIS A 125 9.99 18.20 -7.86
N HIS A 126 10.25 19.07 -8.83
CA HIS A 126 11.55 19.74 -8.99
C HIS A 126 11.98 20.58 -7.76
N SER A 127 11.03 21.04 -6.95
CA SER A 127 11.29 21.80 -5.71
C SER A 127 11.54 20.92 -4.50
N GLU A 128 11.38 19.59 -4.60
CA GLU A 128 11.57 18.66 -3.49
C GLU A 128 12.98 18.08 -3.51
N GLY A 129 13.56 17.96 -2.33
CA GLY A 129 14.88 17.33 -2.14
C GLY A 129 14.83 15.81 -2.10
N ASP A 130 15.96 15.21 -1.75
CA ASP A 130 16.05 13.78 -1.50
C ASP A 130 15.23 13.39 -0.27
N LEU A 131 14.85 12.10 -0.23
CA LEU A 131 14.09 11.57 0.90
C LEU A 131 14.92 11.54 2.19
N ASP A 132 14.36 12.05 3.27
CA ASP A 132 14.91 12.00 4.61
C ASP A 132 14.16 10.97 5.44
N ILE A 133 14.83 9.89 5.79
CA ILE A 133 14.25 8.78 6.55
C ILE A 133 13.72 9.17 7.93
N ASN A 134 14.12 10.32 8.46
CA ASN A 134 13.69 10.81 9.75
C ASN A 134 12.46 11.71 9.70
N LYS A 135 11.93 11.96 8.50
CA LYS A 135 10.73 12.77 8.30
C LYS A 135 9.54 11.93 7.85
N PRO A 136 8.32 12.28 8.27
CA PRO A 136 7.11 11.60 7.80
C PRO A 136 7.05 11.57 6.26
N PRO A 137 6.75 10.40 5.65
CA PRO A 137 6.75 10.27 4.19
C PRO A 137 5.80 11.26 3.52
N VAL A 138 4.59 11.39 4.04
CA VAL A 138 3.52 12.23 3.47
C VAL A 138 3.85 13.73 3.42
N LEU A 139 4.87 14.19 4.16
CA LEU A 139 5.35 15.57 4.12
C LEU A 139 6.45 15.80 3.08
N GLN A 140 7.00 14.75 2.49
CA GLN A 140 8.17 14.82 1.61
C GLN A 140 7.82 14.69 0.13
N ARG A 141 6.66 14.12 -0.17
CA ARG A 141 6.13 13.99 -1.53
C ARG A 141 4.69 14.47 -1.52
N ARG A 142 4.52 15.73 -1.93
CA ARG A 142 3.23 16.44 -1.88
C ARG A 142 2.65 16.73 -3.24
N PHE A 143 3.39 16.42 -4.30
CA PHE A 143 2.99 16.68 -5.68
C PHE A 143 2.64 15.37 -6.37
N GLY A 144 1.62 15.40 -7.20
CA GLY A 144 1.16 14.18 -7.86
C GLY A 144 -0.09 14.38 -8.69
N ASP A 145 -0.80 13.29 -8.93
CA ASP A 145 -2.04 13.34 -9.69
C ASP A 145 -3.10 14.15 -8.93
N PRO A 146 -3.77 15.09 -9.61
CA PRO A 146 -4.74 15.99 -8.95
C PRO A 146 -5.99 15.25 -8.46
N ASP A 147 -6.31 14.11 -9.07
CA ASP A 147 -7.50 13.34 -8.78
C ASP A 147 -7.14 11.85 -8.58
N PHE A 148 -7.69 11.22 -7.53
CA PHE A 148 -7.56 9.77 -7.31
C PHE A 148 -8.33 8.94 -8.34
N ASN A 149 -9.21 9.54 -9.13
CA ASN A 149 -10.07 8.92 -10.12
C ASN A 149 -9.78 9.38 -11.56
N SER A 150 -8.59 9.94 -11.81
CA SER A 150 -8.15 10.27 -13.16
C SER A 150 -7.97 9.01 -14.01
N MET A 151 -7.96 9.13 -15.33
CA MET A 151 -7.71 7.98 -16.23
C MET A 151 -6.35 7.31 -15.96
N GLU A 152 -5.38 8.05 -15.42
CA GLU A 152 -4.07 7.55 -15.03
C GLU A 152 -4.07 6.92 -13.63
N ASN A 153 -5.12 7.19 -12.83
CA ASN A 153 -5.29 6.75 -11.45
C ASN A 153 -6.45 5.76 -11.27
N ILE A 154 -6.97 5.19 -12.34
CA ILE A 154 -8.01 4.17 -12.26
C ILE A 154 -7.50 3.03 -11.37
N GLY A 155 -8.24 2.78 -10.30
CA GLY A 155 -7.95 1.69 -9.38
C GLY A 155 -7.21 2.10 -8.09
N TYR A 156 -6.94 3.37 -7.85
CA TYR A 156 -6.41 3.82 -6.55
C TYR A 156 -7.50 4.24 -5.55
N GLN A 157 -8.75 3.96 -5.86
CA GLN A 157 -9.81 3.84 -4.87
C GLN A 157 -9.94 2.36 -4.49
N LYS A 158 -9.40 1.97 -3.34
CA LYS A 158 -9.33 0.58 -2.91
C LYS A 158 -10.19 0.32 -1.66
N PRO A 159 -11.05 -0.71 -1.66
CA PRO A 159 -11.88 -1.11 -0.51
C PRO A 159 -11.10 -1.96 0.49
N ILE A 160 -10.01 -1.43 1.02
CA ILE A 160 -8.97 -2.18 1.73
C ILE A 160 -9.04 -2.11 3.26
N ILE A 161 -10.01 -1.40 3.81
CA ILE A 161 -10.18 -1.25 5.25
C ILE A 161 -11.43 -2.02 5.65
N ILE A 162 -11.25 -3.17 6.29
CA ILE A 162 -12.28 -4.20 6.44
C ILE A 162 -12.53 -4.46 7.94
N ARG A 163 -13.80 -4.44 8.33
CA ARG A 163 -14.21 -4.85 9.67
C ARG A 163 -14.03 -6.35 9.83
N SER A 164 -13.37 -6.76 10.89
CA SER A 164 -13.10 -8.19 11.14
C SER A 164 -14.39 -8.99 11.31
N GLY A 165 -14.36 -10.22 10.79
CA GLY A 165 -15.48 -11.17 10.93
C GLY A 165 -16.69 -10.90 10.02
N CYS A 166 -16.62 -9.92 9.09
CA CYS A 166 -17.73 -9.62 8.19
C CYS A 166 -17.78 -10.48 6.92
N GLY A 167 -16.79 -11.35 6.70
CA GLY A 167 -16.75 -12.26 5.54
C GLY A 167 -16.39 -11.60 4.21
N VAL A 168 -15.95 -10.36 4.22
CA VAL A 168 -15.48 -9.66 3.00
C VAL A 168 -14.15 -10.23 2.55
N LEU A 169 -14.05 -10.50 1.24
CA LEU A 169 -12.83 -10.94 0.57
C LEU A 169 -12.44 -9.91 -0.50
N LEU A 170 -11.15 -9.72 -0.69
CA LEU A 170 -10.59 -8.84 -1.71
C LEU A 170 -10.32 -9.60 -3.01
N GLY A 171 -10.46 -8.90 -4.14
CA GLY A 171 -10.02 -9.36 -5.44
C GLY A 171 -8.56 -9.04 -5.72
N LEU A 172 -8.08 -9.41 -6.91
CA LEU A 172 -6.71 -9.17 -7.35
C LEU A 172 -6.31 -7.69 -7.21
N GLY A 173 -5.12 -7.46 -6.70
CA GLY A 173 -4.58 -6.11 -6.48
C GLY A 173 -5.34 -5.29 -5.41
N ASN A 174 -6.28 -5.92 -4.69
CA ASN A 174 -7.12 -5.26 -3.67
C ASN A 174 -8.04 -4.16 -4.21
N HIS A 175 -8.35 -4.17 -5.52
CA HIS A 175 -9.19 -3.15 -6.16
C HIS A 175 -10.69 -3.44 -6.09
N THR A 176 -11.07 -4.66 -5.77
CA THR A 176 -12.47 -5.11 -5.67
C THR A 176 -12.69 -5.93 -4.40
N GLN A 177 -13.95 -6.13 -4.05
CA GLN A 177 -14.37 -6.98 -2.92
C GLN A 177 -15.61 -7.79 -3.28
N THR A 178 -15.85 -8.88 -2.53
CA THR A 178 -16.99 -9.77 -2.78
C THR A 178 -18.33 -9.18 -2.35
N GLN A 179 -18.34 -8.58 -1.17
CA GLN A 179 -19.52 -7.94 -0.55
C GLN A 179 -19.05 -6.99 0.53
N GLY A 180 -19.94 -6.11 0.97
CA GLY A 180 -19.64 -5.19 2.06
C GLY A 180 -20.69 -4.11 2.16
N VAL A 181 -20.80 -3.54 3.35
CA VAL A 181 -21.65 -2.36 3.58
C VAL A 181 -20.73 -1.15 3.65
N PHE A 182 -20.93 -0.25 2.70
CA PHE A 182 -20.19 1.02 2.60
C PHE A 182 -21.02 2.16 3.14
N ASP A 183 -20.33 3.16 3.68
CA ASP A 183 -20.84 4.51 3.81
C ASP A 183 -19.81 5.44 3.19
N HIS A 184 -20.12 6.01 2.05
CA HIS A 184 -19.20 6.86 1.29
C HIS A 184 -18.91 8.22 1.95
N SER A 185 -19.49 8.49 3.14
CA SER A 185 -19.10 9.61 4.00
C SER A 185 -17.81 9.34 4.76
N PHE A 186 -17.39 8.06 4.82
CA PHE A 186 -16.20 7.60 5.51
C PHE A 186 -15.19 7.03 4.52
N TRP A 187 -13.99 7.59 4.46
CA TRP A 187 -12.87 7.07 3.68
C TRP A 187 -11.54 7.51 4.27
N PHE A 188 -10.47 6.89 3.83
CA PHE A 188 -9.11 7.31 4.10
C PHE A 188 -8.54 8.03 2.87
N ASP A 189 -7.88 9.15 3.08
CA ASP A 189 -7.01 9.74 2.06
C ASP A 189 -5.68 9.00 2.06
N GLY A 190 -4.95 9.09 0.94
CA GLY A 190 -3.66 8.42 0.87
C GLY A 190 -2.81 8.81 -0.32
N THR A 191 -1.56 8.33 -0.28
CA THR A 191 -0.57 8.45 -1.35
C THR A 191 -0.06 7.09 -1.76
N HIS A 192 0.16 6.92 -3.06
CA HIS A 192 0.81 5.75 -3.64
C HIS A 192 2.18 6.15 -4.17
N TRP A 193 3.21 5.49 -3.65
CA TRP A 193 4.61 5.88 -3.78
C TRP A 193 5.39 5.09 -4.82
N GLN A 194 4.73 4.40 -5.73
CA GLN A 194 5.40 3.58 -6.76
C GLN A 194 6.46 4.36 -7.53
N ASN A 195 6.22 5.63 -7.80
CA ASN A 195 7.09 6.52 -8.58
C ASN A 195 7.51 7.79 -7.80
N ALA A 196 7.40 7.77 -6.48
CA ALA A 196 7.69 8.93 -5.64
C ALA A 196 9.17 9.32 -5.63
N ASP A 197 10.05 8.38 -5.98
CA ASP A 197 11.47 8.64 -6.22
C ASP A 197 11.95 7.77 -7.41
N PRO A 198 12.60 8.38 -8.41
CA PRO A 198 13.04 7.64 -9.62
C PRO A 198 13.97 6.46 -9.29
N SER A 199 14.85 6.61 -8.30
CA SER A 199 15.84 5.58 -7.98
C SER A 199 15.21 4.27 -7.49
N PHE A 200 14.26 4.33 -6.58
CA PHE A 200 13.59 3.11 -6.14
C PHE A 200 12.49 2.65 -7.12
N ALA A 201 11.89 3.54 -7.90
CA ALA A 201 10.96 3.16 -8.96
C ALA A 201 11.66 2.26 -10.00
N VAL A 202 12.87 2.63 -10.44
CA VAL A 202 13.71 1.83 -11.32
C VAL A 202 14.01 0.48 -10.67
N LEU A 203 14.57 0.48 -9.45
CA LEU A 203 14.97 -0.73 -8.76
C LEU A 203 13.83 -1.74 -8.62
N ARG A 204 12.69 -1.28 -8.13
CA ARG A 204 11.50 -2.12 -7.90
C ARG A 204 10.92 -2.69 -9.18
N ARG A 205 10.82 -1.90 -10.24
CA ARG A 205 10.15 -2.32 -11.47
C ARG A 205 11.04 -3.13 -12.41
N THR A 206 12.34 -2.86 -12.46
CA THR A 206 13.24 -3.55 -13.39
C THR A 206 13.90 -4.80 -12.79
N ARG A 207 14.15 -4.84 -11.50
CA ARG A 207 14.81 -5.95 -10.82
C ARG A 207 13.85 -6.72 -9.91
N ASP A 208 13.33 -6.05 -8.89
CA ASP A 208 12.66 -6.75 -7.79
C ASP A 208 11.27 -7.29 -8.17
N ARG A 209 10.55 -6.65 -9.06
CA ARG A 209 9.23 -7.11 -9.50
C ARG A 209 9.26 -7.90 -10.79
N ARG A 210 9.98 -7.42 -11.83
CA ARG A 210 10.02 -8.07 -13.14
C ARG A 210 10.59 -9.49 -13.07
N ASP A 211 11.76 -9.61 -12.44
CA ASP A 211 12.55 -10.87 -12.48
C ASP A 211 11.97 -11.96 -11.56
N ARG A 212 10.93 -11.65 -10.81
CA ARG A 212 10.25 -12.56 -9.89
C ARG A 212 8.84 -12.98 -10.30
N GLN A 213 8.33 -12.50 -11.42
CA GLN A 213 6.97 -12.82 -11.85
C GLN A 213 6.78 -14.33 -12.06
N SER A 214 5.68 -14.89 -11.52
CA SER A 214 5.29 -16.26 -11.81
C SER A 214 4.87 -16.40 -13.27
N GLU A 215 4.96 -17.62 -13.80
CA GLU A 215 4.47 -17.92 -15.15
C GLU A 215 2.98 -17.56 -15.29
N ARG A 216 2.18 -17.80 -14.26
CA ARG A 216 0.76 -17.41 -14.24
C ARG A 216 0.56 -15.90 -14.39
N ASN A 217 1.33 -15.08 -13.67
CA ASN A 217 1.26 -13.63 -13.81
C ASN A 217 1.57 -13.19 -15.23
N LEU A 218 2.63 -13.75 -15.84
CA LEU A 218 3.02 -13.43 -17.20
C LEU A 218 1.94 -13.85 -18.22
N GLN A 219 1.39 -15.06 -18.10
CA GLN A 219 0.34 -15.56 -18.99
C GLN A 219 -0.96 -14.77 -18.91
N ASN A 220 -1.32 -14.27 -17.72
CA ASN A 220 -2.55 -13.52 -17.51
C ASN A 220 -2.35 -11.99 -17.56
N ASN A 221 -1.15 -11.52 -17.88
CA ASN A 221 -0.79 -10.10 -17.86
C ASN A 221 -1.04 -9.40 -16.51
N TYR A 222 -0.94 -10.12 -15.41
CA TYR A 222 -1.00 -9.52 -14.09
C TYR A 222 0.30 -8.75 -13.81
N GLY A 223 0.17 -7.55 -13.23
CA GLY A 223 1.33 -6.69 -13.00
C GLY A 223 2.03 -6.25 -14.31
N VAL A 224 1.30 -6.14 -15.43
CA VAL A 224 1.80 -5.81 -16.77
C VAL A 224 2.71 -4.59 -16.80
N GLN A 225 2.47 -3.62 -15.93
CA GLN A 225 3.30 -2.41 -15.78
C GLN A 225 4.76 -2.71 -15.41
N ASN A 226 5.09 -3.93 -15.00
CA ASN A 226 6.44 -4.36 -14.63
C ASN A 226 7.07 -5.30 -15.68
N HIS A 227 6.34 -5.76 -16.71
CA HIS A 227 6.83 -6.84 -17.59
C HIS A 227 7.89 -6.37 -18.61
N CYS A 228 7.65 -5.24 -19.25
CA CYS A 228 8.44 -4.79 -20.40
C CYS A 228 8.96 -3.35 -20.27
N VAL A 229 9.06 -2.83 -19.04
CA VAL A 229 9.49 -1.45 -18.81
C VAL A 229 11.00 -1.39 -18.67
N THR A 230 11.65 -0.51 -19.44
CA THR A 230 13.07 -0.22 -19.31
C THR A 230 13.32 0.85 -18.24
N GLU A 231 14.56 0.90 -17.74
CA GLU A 231 15.00 1.96 -16.84
C GLU A 231 14.76 3.36 -17.44
N GLU A 232 15.15 3.53 -18.71
CA GLU A 232 14.97 4.79 -19.44
C GLU A 232 13.49 5.24 -19.47
N GLN A 233 12.57 4.34 -19.80
CA GLN A 233 11.14 4.62 -19.80
C GLN A 233 10.60 5.02 -18.42
N ILE A 234 11.11 4.41 -17.34
CA ILE A 234 10.73 4.78 -15.99
C ILE A 234 11.23 6.18 -15.64
N LEU A 235 12.49 6.47 -15.96
CA LEU A 235 13.09 7.78 -15.70
C LEU A 235 12.41 8.89 -16.51
N GLU A 236 12.14 8.67 -17.80
CA GLU A 236 11.38 9.59 -18.65
C GLU A 236 9.96 9.85 -18.09
N PHE A 237 9.28 8.79 -17.65
CA PHE A 237 7.97 8.94 -17.02
C PHE A 237 8.05 9.78 -15.75
N CYS A 238 8.98 9.49 -14.84
CA CYS A 238 9.18 10.27 -13.62
C CYS A 238 9.53 11.74 -13.94
N GLU A 239 10.39 11.98 -14.93
CA GLU A 239 10.77 13.33 -15.34
C GLU A 239 9.57 14.12 -15.91
N SER A 240 8.72 13.47 -16.72
CA SER A 240 7.50 14.09 -17.25
C SER A 240 6.52 14.56 -16.18
N ARG A 241 6.64 14.00 -14.98
CA ARG A 241 5.77 14.28 -13.81
C ARG A 241 6.37 15.28 -12.81
N ARG A 242 7.57 15.80 -13.04
CA ARG A 242 8.26 16.73 -12.10
C ARG A 242 7.57 18.06 -11.88
N ASN A 243 6.57 18.41 -12.69
CA ASN A 243 5.78 19.64 -12.58
C ASN A 243 4.30 19.36 -12.23
N CYS A 244 4.00 18.21 -11.66
CA CYS A 244 2.65 17.91 -11.16
C CYS A 244 2.19 18.95 -10.12
N PRO A 245 0.88 19.17 -10.00
CA PRO A 245 0.34 20.08 -9.01
C PRO A 245 0.53 19.55 -7.59
N GLU A 246 0.52 20.46 -6.62
CA GLU A 246 0.44 20.06 -5.20
C GLU A 246 -0.91 19.42 -4.90
N ILE A 247 -0.88 18.28 -4.20
CA ILE A 247 -2.09 17.56 -3.82
C ILE A 247 -2.72 18.25 -2.63
N VAL A 248 -3.98 18.61 -2.77
CA VAL A 248 -4.80 19.14 -1.68
C VAL A 248 -5.73 18.04 -1.18
N TYR A 249 -5.62 17.71 0.11
CA TYR A 249 -6.52 16.78 0.79
C TYR A 249 -7.65 17.57 1.49
N ALA A 250 -8.88 17.11 1.34
CA ALA A 250 -10.08 17.76 1.88
C ALA A 250 -10.31 17.43 3.36
#